data_444c87a13a200d466ccbaa6fa7bc13a8
#
_entry.id   444c87a13a200d466ccbaa6fa7bc13a8
#
_cell.length_a   1.000
_cell.length_b   1.000
_cell.length_c   1.000
_cell.angle_alpha   90.00
_cell.angle_beta   90.00
_cell.angle_gamma   90.00
#
_symmetry.space_group_name_H-M   'P 1'
#
loop_
_entity.id
_entity.type
_entity.pdbx_description
1 polymer ?
#
loop_
_entity_poly.entity_id
_entity_poly.type
_entity_poly.pdbx_seq_one_letter_code
_entity_poly.pdbx_strand_id
1 'polypeptide(L)'
;MTMQPVIRGPLADGPAPEMLEAVEPDLNRVGPSEAVRVVRVAALITWCIARRSAIGLFRRLRGSSDSFIDSASNGLVDAFMKLGPTYVKLGQVIASSPGLFPEWLAQAARRCLDEATPFSGELVRRTVIEDLGVPIEVAFASFDDTPLSAASIGQVHACVLNDGREAVVKVQRPNLREQMTIDLKVLNLIAKIAQRTKWGRSANATGMVADVSRLTARELNPVLEAWNQQRFRENLWAFGDNSHVTAPEVYWDHCGMRTICMERVRGIPMDDFTSIAERGVDGELVLRRGAKAWAEAVMVHGPFHGDMHAGNIWVLDDGRGCFLDFGIMGDLGEQWRQVMRDIYYTCVFDRDFSRVAAAYRSVGVFPDGMGTDEEIGAAMGMIIGPLIDSGMGSVNLGDLITSSVTLMKEFGGTPPQELMLVGKQLLYIERYTRELAPDYAVISDPFLVKNIFPEAAKKLAASTGNAYPD
;
A
#
# COMPACT_ATOMS: atom_id res chain seq x y z
N MET A 1 -46.32 -0.24 8.95
CA MET A 1 -44.87 -0.16 8.70
C MET A 1 -44.23 0.14 10.04
N THR A 2 -43.71 -0.87 10.72
CA THR A 2 -42.85 -0.68 11.92
C THR A 2 -41.57 -0.02 11.44
N MET A 3 -41.30 1.20 11.90
CA MET A 3 -40.01 1.83 11.71
C MET A 3 -38.94 0.88 12.27
N GLN A 4 -38.09 0.34 11.39
CA GLN A 4 -36.92 -0.42 11.85
C GLN A 4 -36.02 0.53 12.66
N PRO A 5 -35.43 0.08 13.75
CA PRO A 5 -34.57 0.93 14.57
C PRO A 5 -33.40 1.43 13.71
N VAL A 6 -33.27 2.73 13.62
CA VAL A 6 -32.07 3.37 13.04
C VAL A 6 -30.91 3.05 13.99
N ILE A 7 -29.97 2.26 13.51
CA ILE A 7 -28.74 1.97 14.28
C ILE A 7 -27.89 3.23 14.27
N ARG A 8 -27.35 3.52 15.44
CA ARG A 8 -26.36 4.56 15.61
C ARG A 8 -25.17 3.95 16.35
N GLY A 9 -24.21 3.45 15.60
CA GLY A 9 -22.98 2.89 16.13
C GLY A 9 -22.08 3.94 16.79
N PRO A 10 -20.99 3.51 17.43
CA PRO A 10 -20.11 4.40 18.19
C PRO A 10 -19.42 5.49 17.36
N LEU A 11 -19.36 5.32 16.03
CA LEU A 11 -18.73 6.27 15.10
C LEU A 11 -19.73 6.96 14.16
N ALA A 12 -21.03 6.95 14.49
CA ALA A 12 -22.09 7.54 13.66
C ALA A 12 -21.88 9.03 13.33
N ASP A 13 -21.25 9.78 14.24
CA ASP A 13 -20.91 11.21 14.03
C ASP A 13 -19.51 11.41 13.41
N GLY A 14 -18.89 10.33 12.91
CA GLY A 14 -17.51 10.31 12.45
C GLY A 14 -16.51 10.13 13.61
N PRO A 15 -15.24 9.84 13.29
CA PRO A 15 -14.21 9.63 14.30
C PRO A 15 -13.71 10.95 14.91
N ALA A 16 -13.43 10.93 16.22
CA ALA A 16 -12.72 12.02 16.87
C ALA A 16 -11.25 12.08 16.40
N PRO A 17 -10.62 13.26 16.34
CA PRO A 17 -9.24 13.42 15.85
C PRO A 17 -8.23 12.49 16.51
N GLU A 18 -8.37 12.20 17.80
CA GLU A 18 -7.49 11.33 18.57
C GLU A 18 -7.53 9.86 18.08
N MET A 19 -8.67 9.45 17.49
CA MET A 19 -8.83 8.10 16.93
C MET A 19 -8.10 7.92 15.60
N LEU A 20 -7.72 9.02 14.93
CA LEU A 20 -7.03 9.02 13.66
C LEU A 20 -5.51 8.93 13.81
N GLU A 21 -5.01 8.98 15.03
CA GLU A 21 -3.58 8.83 15.27
C GLU A 21 -3.18 7.35 15.35
N ALA A 22 -2.14 6.99 14.59
CA ALA A 22 -1.53 5.67 14.68
C ALA A 22 -0.56 5.64 15.87
N VAL A 23 -1.00 5.07 16.99
CA VAL A 23 -0.18 4.98 18.20
C VAL A 23 0.83 3.84 18.08
N GLU A 24 2.11 4.20 17.94
CA GLU A 24 3.21 3.23 17.93
C GLU A 24 3.46 2.66 19.35
N PRO A 25 3.69 1.34 19.48
CA PRO A 25 4.01 0.75 20.77
C PRO A 25 5.43 1.15 21.24
N ASP A 26 5.61 1.33 22.55
CA ASP A 26 6.95 1.47 23.13
C ASP A 26 7.69 0.12 23.07
N LEU A 27 8.64 0.02 22.14
CA LEU A 27 9.42 -1.20 21.88
C LEU A 27 10.57 -1.45 22.89
N ASN A 28 10.80 -0.53 23.83
CA ASN A 28 11.95 -0.63 24.75
C ASN A 28 11.60 -1.33 26.06
N ARG A 29 10.33 -1.39 26.43
CA ARG A 29 9.87 -2.04 27.65
C ARG A 29 9.58 -3.51 27.40
N VAL A 30 10.44 -4.38 27.91
CA VAL A 30 10.32 -5.85 27.82
C VAL A 30 9.88 -6.39 29.19
N GLY A 31 8.75 -7.10 29.22
CA GLY A 31 8.20 -7.72 30.41
C GLY A 31 8.31 -9.27 30.38
N PRO A 32 7.72 -9.96 31.36
CA PRO A 32 7.72 -11.42 31.42
C PRO A 32 7.03 -12.10 30.23
N SER A 33 5.97 -11.50 29.68
CA SER A 33 5.25 -12.00 28.50
C SER A 33 6.15 -12.06 27.27
N GLU A 34 6.94 -11.01 27.04
CA GLU A 34 7.89 -10.95 25.94
C GLU A 34 9.03 -11.99 26.12
N ALA A 35 9.51 -12.20 27.36
CA ALA A 35 10.53 -13.22 27.61
C ALA A 35 10.03 -14.64 27.25
N VAL A 36 8.80 -14.99 27.64
CA VAL A 36 8.18 -16.25 27.25
C VAL A 36 8.01 -16.32 25.72
N ARG A 37 7.59 -15.22 25.09
CA ARG A 37 7.42 -15.14 23.64
C ARG A 37 8.75 -15.32 22.90
N VAL A 38 9.85 -14.73 23.38
CA VAL A 38 11.20 -14.92 22.80
C VAL A 38 11.56 -16.40 22.76
N VAL A 39 11.38 -17.13 23.87
CA VAL A 39 11.67 -18.57 23.93
C VAL A 39 10.81 -19.35 22.93
N ARG A 40 9.51 -19.05 22.86
CA ARG A 40 8.59 -19.69 21.91
C ARG A 40 8.97 -19.40 20.46
N VAL A 41 9.32 -18.16 20.13
CA VAL A 41 9.77 -17.74 18.80
C VAL A 41 11.04 -18.50 18.42
N ALA A 42 12.06 -18.48 19.29
CA ALA A 42 13.32 -19.17 19.04
C ALA A 42 13.12 -20.69 18.85
N ALA A 43 12.34 -21.32 19.72
CA ALA A 43 12.05 -22.75 19.64
C ALA A 43 11.31 -23.11 18.33
N LEU A 44 10.32 -22.33 17.94
CA LEU A 44 9.54 -22.58 16.72
C LEU A 44 10.37 -22.37 15.45
N ILE A 45 11.16 -21.31 15.38
CA ILE A 45 12.08 -21.06 14.26
C ILE A 45 13.09 -22.21 14.13
N THR A 46 13.73 -22.58 15.23
CA THR A 46 14.73 -23.67 15.25
C THR A 46 14.08 -24.99 14.80
N TRP A 47 12.90 -25.32 15.33
CA TRP A 47 12.17 -26.55 14.98
C TRP A 47 11.78 -26.58 13.49
N CYS A 48 11.23 -25.47 12.96
CA CYS A 48 10.81 -25.40 11.55
C CYS A 48 12.01 -25.52 10.61
N ILE A 49 13.12 -24.84 10.89
CA ILE A 49 14.34 -24.91 10.09
C ILE A 49 14.91 -26.33 10.15
N ALA A 50 15.07 -26.92 11.34
CA ALA A 50 15.58 -28.28 11.51
C ALA A 50 14.74 -29.31 10.77
N ARG A 51 13.40 -29.24 10.89
CA ARG A 51 12.46 -30.12 10.20
C ARG A 51 12.60 -30.03 8.68
N ARG A 52 12.61 -28.81 8.12
CA ARG A 52 12.75 -28.58 6.66
C ARG A 52 14.11 -29.04 6.16
N SER A 53 15.18 -28.73 6.89
CA SER A 53 16.54 -29.16 6.55
C SER A 53 16.70 -30.68 6.56
N ALA A 54 16.08 -31.37 7.52
CA ALA A 54 16.05 -32.85 7.56
C ALA A 54 15.31 -33.45 6.36
N ILE A 55 14.14 -32.86 5.99
CA ILE A 55 13.38 -33.28 4.80
C ILE A 55 14.22 -33.01 3.53
N GLY A 56 14.85 -31.85 3.42
CA GLY A 56 15.73 -31.52 2.29
C GLY A 56 16.91 -32.48 2.14
N LEU A 57 17.56 -32.83 3.27
CA LEU A 57 18.63 -33.83 3.27
C LEU A 57 18.14 -35.19 2.78
N PHE A 58 16.96 -35.66 3.27
CA PHE A 58 16.38 -36.92 2.82
C PHE A 58 16.03 -36.92 1.33
N ARG A 59 15.51 -35.81 0.78
CA ARG A 59 15.24 -35.66 -0.65
C ARG A 59 16.54 -35.67 -1.48
N ARG A 60 17.61 -35.03 -1.00
CA ARG A 60 18.93 -35.07 -1.64
C ARG A 60 19.49 -36.50 -1.75
N LEU A 61 19.37 -37.28 -0.69
CA LEU A 61 19.75 -38.70 -0.69
C LEU A 61 18.96 -39.53 -1.73
N ARG A 62 17.83 -39.00 -2.20
CA ARG A 62 16.98 -39.59 -3.25
C ARG A 62 17.14 -38.90 -4.62
N GLY A 63 18.14 -38.03 -4.80
CA GLY A 63 18.49 -37.42 -6.10
C GLY A 63 17.86 -36.03 -6.36
N SER A 64 17.27 -35.37 -5.34
CA SER A 64 16.81 -33.98 -5.52
C SER A 64 17.96 -32.98 -5.49
N SER A 65 17.84 -31.90 -6.26
CA SER A 65 18.80 -30.78 -6.34
C SER A 65 18.57 -29.69 -5.28
N ASP A 66 17.65 -29.88 -4.31
CA ASP A 66 17.31 -28.88 -3.32
C ASP A 66 18.53 -28.38 -2.54
N SER A 67 18.73 -27.06 -2.45
CA SER A 67 19.79 -26.46 -1.64
C SER A 67 19.48 -26.55 -0.14
N PHE A 68 20.52 -26.67 0.71
CA PHE A 68 20.34 -26.58 2.16
C PHE A 68 19.80 -25.20 2.57
N ILE A 69 20.24 -24.16 1.88
CA ILE A 69 19.81 -22.77 2.09
C ILE A 69 18.32 -22.63 1.76
N ASP A 70 17.85 -23.21 0.66
CA ASP A 70 16.43 -23.18 0.28
C ASP A 70 15.56 -23.92 1.29
N SER A 71 16.03 -25.04 1.81
CA SER A 71 15.35 -25.77 2.87
C SER A 71 15.26 -24.98 4.19
N ALA A 72 16.34 -24.29 4.56
CA ALA A 72 16.39 -23.47 5.77
C ALA A 72 15.51 -22.21 5.65
N SER A 73 15.55 -21.51 4.52
CA SER A 73 14.72 -20.33 4.27
C SER A 73 13.22 -20.68 4.24
N ASN A 74 12.86 -21.77 3.59
CA ASN A 74 11.48 -22.28 3.64
C ASN A 74 11.06 -22.68 5.07
N GLY A 75 11.98 -23.22 5.89
CA GLY A 75 11.73 -23.48 7.29
C GLY A 75 11.51 -22.22 8.11
N LEU A 76 12.26 -21.14 7.85
CA LEU A 76 12.05 -19.85 8.48
C LEU A 76 10.67 -19.26 8.12
N VAL A 77 10.28 -19.32 6.85
CA VAL A 77 8.96 -18.84 6.40
C VAL A 77 7.83 -19.69 6.99
N ASP A 78 7.98 -21.02 7.10
CA ASP A 78 7.02 -21.86 7.80
C ASP A 78 6.86 -21.41 9.27
N ALA A 79 7.94 -20.99 9.91
CA ALA A 79 7.88 -20.45 11.26
C ALA A 79 7.14 -19.09 11.29
N PHE A 80 7.39 -18.19 10.34
CA PHE A 80 6.66 -16.91 10.25
C PHE A 80 5.15 -17.12 10.14
N MET A 81 4.71 -17.99 9.26
CA MET A 81 3.29 -18.33 9.10
C MET A 81 2.65 -18.90 10.38
N LYS A 82 3.41 -19.67 11.18
CA LYS A 82 2.94 -20.23 12.46
C LYS A 82 3.02 -19.25 13.63
N LEU A 83 3.93 -18.31 13.60
CA LEU A 83 4.11 -17.30 14.64
C LEU A 83 3.00 -16.24 14.62
N GLY A 84 2.40 -16.03 13.45
CA GLY A 84 1.23 -15.15 13.30
C GLY A 84 1.50 -13.85 12.55
N PRO A 85 0.53 -12.92 12.57
CA PRO A 85 0.45 -11.77 11.67
C PRO A 85 1.70 -10.89 11.62
N THR A 86 2.34 -10.60 12.76
CA THR A 86 3.56 -9.78 12.83
C THR A 86 4.70 -10.37 12.00
N TYR A 87 4.91 -11.68 12.10
CA TYR A 87 5.98 -12.37 11.37
C TYR A 87 5.62 -12.58 9.90
N VAL A 88 4.34 -12.78 9.60
CA VAL A 88 3.85 -12.78 8.21
C VAL A 88 4.13 -11.43 7.58
N LYS A 89 3.85 -10.32 8.28
CA LYS A 89 4.15 -8.96 7.82
C LYS A 89 5.66 -8.73 7.61
N LEU A 90 6.49 -9.23 8.53
CA LEU A 90 7.94 -9.21 8.33
C LEU A 90 8.33 -9.96 7.05
N GLY A 91 7.74 -11.13 6.79
CA GLY A 91 7.94 -11.89 5.57
C GLY A 91 7.51 -11.10 4.32
N GLN A 92 6.38 -10.39 4.37
CA GLN A 92 5.90 -9.53 3.28
C GLN A 92 6.89 -8.39 2.99
N VAL A 93 7.44 -7.74 4.03
CA VAL A 93 8.49 -6.70 3.87
C VAL A 93 9.74 -7.30 3.22
N ILE A 94 10.17 -8.49 3.64
CA ILE A 94 11.33 -9.19 3.05
C ILE A 94 11.06 -9.50 1.57
N ALA A 95 9.89 -10.00 1.22
CA ALA A 95 9.50 -10.34 -0.15
C ALA A 95 9.41 -9.11 -1.07
N SER A 96 9.06 -7.96 -0.51
CA SER A 96 8.82 -6.69 -1.25
C SER A 96 10.02 -5.75 -1.28
N SER A 97 11.18 -6.17 -0.73
CA SER A 97 12.39 -5.32 -0.64
C SER A 97 13.55 -5.90 -1.47
N PRO A 98 13.51 -5.79 -2.80
CA PRO A 98 14.54 -6.35 -3.67
C PRO A 98 15.92 -5.73 -3.38
N GLY A 99 16.94 -6.59 -3.32
CA GLY A 99 18.33 -6.16 -3.08
C GLY A 99 18.67 -5.88 -1.60
N LEU A 100 17.71 -5.75 -0.70
CA LEU A 100 17.97 -5.57 0.73
C LEU A 100 18.22 -6.91 1.45
N PHE A 101 17.58 -7.97 0.98
CA PHE A 101 17.71 -9.32 1.48
C PHE A 101 18.29 -10.25 0.42
N PRO A 102 18.96 -11.35 0.83
CA PRO A 102 19.40 -12.37 -0.12
C PRO A 102 18.20 -12.92 -0.93
N GLU A 103 18.39 -13.10 -2.23
CA GLU A 103 17.35 -13.53 -3.17
C GLU A 103 16.63 -14.82 -2.72
N TRP A 104 17.39 -15.80 -2.20
CA TRP A 104 16.81 -17.06 -1.70
C TRP A 104 15.83 -16.84 -0.53
N LEU A 105 16.04 -15.81 0.31
CA LEU A 105 15.14 -15.47 1.40
C LEU A 105 13.91 -14.70 0.91
N ALA A 106 14.12 -13.72 0.02
CA ALA A 106 13.04 -12.96 -0.58
C ALA A 106 12.08 -13.86 -1.36
N GLN A 107 12.62 -14.81 -2.13
CA GLN A 107 11.83 -15.79 -2.87
C GLN A 107 11.00 -16.71 -1.96
N ALA A 108 11.59 -17.24 -0.88
CA ALA A 108 10.86 -18.04 0.09
C ALA A 108 9.76 -17.22 0.79
N ALA A 109 10.03 -15.96 1.10
CA ALA A 109 9.12 -15.06 1.80
C ALA A 109 7.89 -14.64 0.97
N ARG A 110 7.90 -14.82 -0.37
CA ARG A 110 6.71 -14.61 -1.22
C ARG A 110 5.49 -15.39 -0.75
N ARG A 111 5.68 -16.54 -0.10
CA ARG A 111 4.60 -17.32 0.51
C ARG A 111 3.85 -16.58 1.62
N CYS A 112 4.40 -15.53 2.17
CA CYS A 112 3.72 -14.66 3.14
C CYS A 112 2.75 -13.68 2.48
N LEU A 113 2.75 -13.58 1.14
CA LEU A 113 1.80 -12.74 0.38
C LEU A 113 0.46 -13.45 0.14
N ASP A 114 0.40 -14.78 0.37
CA ASP A 114 -0.81 -15.58 0.20
C ASP A 114 -1.85 -15.26 1.28
N GLU A 115 -3.11 -15.65 1.04
CA GLU A 115 -4.23 -15.45 1.95
C GLU A 115 -4.00 -16.07 3.33
N ALA A 116 -4.46 -15.37 4.36
CA ALA A 116 -4.39 -15.85 5.73
C ALA A 116 -5.58 -16.79 6.05
N THR A 117 -5.38 -17.73 7.00
CA THR A 117 -6.45 -18.61 7.46
C THR A 117 -7.55 -17.80 8.16
N PRO A 118 -8.83 -17.97 7.78
CA PRO A 118 -9.95 -17.33 8.45
C PRO A 118 -10.07 -17.75 9.92
N PHE A 119 -10.59 -16.85 10.77
CA PHE A 119 -11.05 -17.19 12.13
C PHE A 119 -12.56 -17.49 12.14
N SER A 120 -13.07 -18.11 13.21
CA SER A 120 -14.45 -18.63 13.23
C SER A 120 -15.50 -17.50 13.13
N GLY A 121 -16.61 -17.78 12.43
CA GLY A 121 -17.76 -16.87 12.34
C GLY A 121 -18.34 -16.48 13.70
N GLU A 122 -18.32 -17.41 14.68
CA GLU A 122 -18.74 -17.10 16.06
C GLU A 122 -17.88 -15.99 16.68
N LEU A 123 -16.57 -16.04 16.46
CA LEU A 123 -15.65 -15.02 16.95
C LEU A 123 -15.86 -13.67 16.22
N VAL A 124 -16.19 -13.72 14.92
CA VAL A 124 -16.57 -12.54 14.14
C VAL A 124 -17.83 -11.90 14.75
N ARG A 125 -18.91 -12.68 14.91
CA ARG A 125 -20.17 -12.19 15.48
C ARG A 125 -19.96 -11.55 16.84
N ARG A 126 -19.21 -12.21 17.70
CA ARG A 126 -18.88 -11.67 19.03
C ARG A 126 -18.12 -10.33 18.92
N THR A 127 -17.13 -10.25 18.01
CA THR A 127 -16.34 -9.01 17.83
C THR A 127 -17.22 -7.87 17.34
N VAL A 128 -18.11 -8.12 16.38
CA VAL A 128 -19.05 -7.12 15.86
C VAL A 128 -20.03 -6.65 16.92
N ILE A 129 -20.62 -7.58 17.70
CA ILE A 129 -21.56 -7.26 18.78
C ILE A 129 -20.88 -6.42 19.87
N GLU A 130 -19.67 -6.83 20.28
CA GLU A 130 -18.90 -6.08 21.31
C GLU A 130 -18.53 -4.67 20.83
N ASP A 131 -18.24 -4.52 19.54
CA ASP A 131 -17.76 -3.27 18.95
C ASP A 131 -18.89 -2.29 18.63
N LEU A 132 -20.04 -2.78 18.15
CA LEU A 132 -21.22 -1.96 17.86
C LEU A 132 -22.16 -1.78 19.06
N GLY A 133 -22.04 -2.62 20.08
CA GLY A 133 -22.88 -2.57 21.28
C GLY A 133 -24.32 -3.06 21.09
N VAL A 134 -24.62 -3.71 19.93
CA VAL A 134 -25.95 -4.21 19.61
C VAL A 134 -25.84 -5.64 18.98
N PRO A 135 -26.90 -6.47 19.11
CA PRO A 135 -26.95 -7.78 18.44
C PRO A 135 -26.81 -7.63 16.90
N ILE A 136 -26.20 -8.62 16.25
CA ILE A 136 -25.99 -8.60 14.79
C ILE A 136 -27.32 -8.51 14.01
N GLU A 137 -28.36 -9.16 14.50
CA GLU A 137 -29.70 -9.17 13.92
C GLU A 137 -30.44 -7.82 14.06
N VAL A 138 -29.92 -6.95 14.93
CA VAL A 138 -30.35 -5.54 15.04
C VAL A 138 -29.47 -4.67 14.14
N ALA A 139 -28.18 -4.98 14.06
CA ALA A 139 -27.23 -4.22 13.24
C ALA A 139 -27.49 -4.39 11.74
N PHE A 140 -27.82 -5.59 11.30
CA PHE A 140 -27.94 -5.95 9.87
C PHE A 140 -29.21 -6.76 9.62
N ALA A 141 -29.85 -6.54 8.48
CA ALA A 141 -30.97 -7.35 8.00
C ALA A 141 -30.50 -8.80 7.69
N SER A 142 -29.25 -8.97 7.21
CA SER A 142 -28.58 -10.24 7.07
C SER A 142 -27.07 -10.11 7.22
N PHE A 143 -26.42 -11.17 7.71
CA PHE A 143 -24.98 -11.25 7.89
C PHE A 143 -24.48 -12.64 7.53
N ASP A 144 -23.50 -12.74 6.60
CA ASP A 144 -22.92 -14.01 6.19
C ASP A 144 -21.71 -14.35 7.07
N ASP A 145 -21.75 -15.49 7.75
CA ASP A 145 -20.66 -15.97 8.59
C ASP A 145 -19.45 -16.46 7.79
N THR A 146 -19.65 -16.76 6.50
CA THR A 146 -18.58 -17.16 5.59
C THR A 146 -17.86 -15.92 5.08
N PRO A 147 -16.55 -15.78 5.31
CA PRO A 147 -15.83 -14.61 4.83
C PRO A 147 -15.72 -14.59 3.31
N LEU A 148 -15.84 -13.40 2.72
CA LEU A 148 -15.51 -13.14 1.31
C LEU A 148 -14.00 -13.20 1.08
N SER A 149 -13.23 -12.71 2.05
CA SER A 149 -11.77 -12.73 2.05
C SER A 149 -11.21 -12.74 3.47
N ALA A 150 -9.99 -13.25 3.63
CA ALA A 150 -9.28 -13.25 4.90
C ALA A 150 -7.85 -12.77 4.71
N ALA A 151 -7.46 -11.76 5.50
CA ALA A 151 -6.13 -11.18 5.53
C ALA A 151 -5.43 -11.45 6.88
N SER A 152 -4.15 -11.07 6.98
CA SER A 152 -3.35 -11.26 8.20
C SER A 152 -3.96 -10.58 9.42
N ILE A 153 -4.60 -9.42 9.24
CA ILE A 153 -5.14 -8.58 10.31
C ILE A 153 -6.65 -8.68 10.50
N GLY A 154 -7.40 -9.23 9.53
CA GLY A 154 -8.86 -9.28 9.60
C GLY A 154 -9.48 -10.12 8.50
N GLN A 155 -10.79 -10.10 8.42
CA GLN A 155 -11.54 -10.73 7.34
C GLN A 155 -12.78 -9.90 6.99
N VAL A 156 -13.30 -10.08 5.78
CA VAL A 156 -14.41 -9.32 5.22
C VAL A 156 -15.62 -10.23 5.06
N HIS A 157 -16.77 -9.81 5.55
CA HIS A 157 -18.04 -10.53 5.50
C HIS A 157 -19.08 -9.75 4.74
N ALA A 158 -19.92 -10.44 3.95
CA ALA A 158 -21.07 -9.85 3.31
C ALA A 158 -22.20 -9.60 4.33
N CYS A 159 -22.88 -8.47 4.17
CA CYS A 159 -24.09 -8.18 4.94
C CYS A 159 -25.07 -7.37 4.12
N VAL A 160 -26.30 -7.22 4.61
CA VAL A 160 -27.32 -6.32 4.09
C VAL A 160 -27.74 -5.40 5.22
N LEU A 161 -27.73 -4.10 4.98
CA LEU A 161 -28.19 -3.11 5.94
C LEU A 161 -29.72 -3.16 6.08
N ASN A 162 -30.26 -2.59 7.15
CA ASN A 162 -31.69 -2.60 7.41
C ASN A 162 -32.52 -1.78 6.37
N ASP A 163 -31.85 -0.91 5.61
CA ASP A 163 -32.47 -0.18 4.49
C ASP A 163 -32.37 -0.92 3.15
N GLY A 164 -31.81 -2.14 3.14
CA GLY A 164 -31.69 -3.00 1.96
C GLY A 164 -30.41 -2.81 1.15
N ARG A 165 -29.51 -1.88 1.50
CA ARG A 165 -28.22 -1.74 0.82
C ARG A 165 -27.33 -2.95 1.08
N GLU A 166 -26.71 -3.46 0.02
CA GLU A 166 -25.63 -4.46 0.16
C GLU A 166 -24.36 -3.80 0.71
N ALA A 167 -23.79 -4.43 1.72
CA ALA A 167 -22.57 -3.93 2.39
C ALA A 167 -21.60 -5.07 2.68
N VAL A 168 -20.40 -4.69 3.08
CA VAL A 168 -19.41 -5.59 3.67
C VAL A 168 -18.95 -5.05 5.01
N VAL A 169 -18.63 -5.98 5.92
CA VAL A 169 -18.01 -5.63 7.22
C VAL A 169 -16.62 -6.24 7.25
N LYS A 170 -15.61 -5.39 7.32
CA LYS A 170 -14.21 -5.76 7.60
C LYS A 170 -14.06 -5.83 9.12
N VAL A 171 -13.70 -7.00 9.64
CA VAL A 171 -13.59 -7.28 11.08
C VAL A 171 -12.15 -7.60 11.42
N GLN A 172 -11.55 -6.83 12.31
CA GLN A 172 -10.18 -7.03 12.79
C GLN A 172 -10.10 -8.28 13.68
N ARG A 173 -9.00 -9.04 13.59
CA ARG A 173 -8.74 -10.20 14.46
C ARG A 173 -8.74 -9.76 15.93
N PRO A 174 -9.41 -10.50 16.82
CA PRO A 174 -9.38 -10.20 18.25
C PRO A 174 -7.96 -10.28 18.81
N ASN A 175 -7.67 -9.48 19.83
CA ASN A 175 -6.39 -9.43 20.56
C ASN A 175 -5.15 -9.16 19.67
N LEU A 176 -5.38 -8.74 18.41
CA LEU A 176 -4.32 -8.54 17.43
C LEU A 176 -3.31 -7.48 17.88
N ARG A 177 -3.79 -6.34 18.37
CA ARG A 177 -2.94 -5.22 18.84
C ARG A 177 -1.98 -5.66 19.95
N GLU A 178 -2.49 -6.37 20.95
CA GLU A 178 -1.66 -6.87 22.07
C GLU A 178 -0.62 -7.87 21.59
N GLN A 179 -1.03 -8.85 20.79
CA GLN A 179 -0.12 -9.86 20.23
C GLN A 179 0.96 -9.23 19.37
N MET A 180 0.60 -8.32 18.46
CA MET A 180 1.56 -7.66 17.59
C MET A 180 2.52 -6.76 18.38
N THR A 181 2.04 -6.08 19.43
CA THR A 181 2.90 -5.29 20.32
C THR A 181 3.98 -6.16 20.97
N ILE A 182 3.62 -7.32 21.52
CA ILE A 182 4.56 -8.27 22.10
C ILE A 182 5.57 -8.74 21.05
N ASP A 183 5.10 -9.10 19.86
CA ASP A 183 5.94 -9.59 18.78
C ASP A 183 6.92 -8.52 18.26
N LEU A 184 6.47 -7.27 18.12
CA LEU A 184 7.32 -6.14 17.72
C LEU A 184 8.42 -5.86 18.74
N LYS A 185 8.14 -5.97 20.05
CA LYS A 185 9.17 -5.88 21.11
C LYS A 185 10.19 -7.00 21.00
N VAL A 186 9.75 -8.23 20.73
CA VAL A 186 10.64 -9.37 20.48
C VAL A 186 11.52 -9.13 19.26
N LEU A 187 10.93 -8.67 18.14
CA LEU A 187 11.68 -8.33 16.93
C LEU A 187 12.69 -7.20 17.18
N ASN A 188 12.32 -6.17 17.95
CA ASN A 188 13.24 -5.09 18.32
C ASN A 188 14.42 -5.59 19.16
N LEU A 189 14.19 -6.51 20.09
CA LEU A 189 15.26 -7.14 20.85
C LEU A 189 16.22 -7.91 19.94
N ILE A 190 15.70 -8.72 19.03
CA ILE A 190 16.48 -9.46 18.04
C ILE A 190 17.28 -8.50 17.13
N ALA A 191 16.64 -7.43 16.65
CA ALA A 191 17.28 -6.42 15.81
C ALA A 191 18.42 -5.70 16.53
N LYS A 192 18.26 -5.34 17.81
CA LYS A 192 19.33 -4.75 18.63
C LYS A 192 20.55 -5.68 18.77
N ILE A 193 20.31 -6.98 18.86
CA ILE A 193 21.41 -7.98 18.89
C ILE A 193 22.06 -8.07 17.51
N ALA A 194 21.25 -8.18 16.44
CA ALA A 194 21.73 -8.25 15.06
C ALA A 194 22.54 -7.01 14.67
N GLN A 195 22.12 -5.81 15.11
CA GLN A 195 22.78 -4.53 14.84
C GLN A 195 24.25 -4.51 15.34
N ARG A 196 24.64 -5.40 16.27
CA ARG A 196 26.04 -5.54 16.72
C ARG A 196 26.90 -6.25 15.68
N THR A 197 26.32 -6.98 14.75
CA THR A 197 27.03 -7.66 13.65
C THR A 197 27.26 -6.73 12.46
N LYS A 198 28.22 -7.05 11.58
CA LYS A 198 28.45 -6.30 10.33
C LYS A 198 27.21 -6.33 9.43
N TRP A 199 26.58 -7.49 9.31
CA TRP A 199 25.38 -7.67 8.49
C TRP A 199 24.20 -6.85 9.01
N GLY A 200 23.89 -6.92 10.31
CA GLY A 200 22.79 -6.17 10.90
C GLY A 200 22.95 -4.65 10.79
N ARG A 201 24.20 -4.16 10.86
CA ARG A 201 24.49 -2.73 10.60
C ARG A 201 24.28 -2.37 9.14
N SER A 202 24.74 -3.19 8.20
CA SER A 202 24.54 -2.97 6.77
C SER A 202 23.06 -2.98 6.38
N ALA A 203 22.27 -3.87 7.00
CA ALA A 203 20.83 -3.97 6.77
C ALA A 203 19.99 -2.97 7.59
N ASN A 204 20.61 -2.16 8.46
CA ASN A 204 19.89 -1.28 9.40
C ASN A 204 18.76 -2.01 10.15
N ALA A 205 19.09 -3.13 10.81
CA ALA A 205 18.10 -4.03 11.40
C ALA A 205 17.12 -3.33 12.37
N THR A 206 17.59 -2.38 13.18
CA THR A 206 16.72 -1.63 14.09
C THR A 206 15.80 -0.65 13.36
N GLY A 207 16.29 0.02 12.32
CA GLY A 207 15.47 0.90 11.47
C GLY A 207 14.36 0.12 10.77
N MET A 208 14.67 -1.07 10.26
CA MET A 208 13.69 -1.96 9.65
C MET A 208 12.55 -2.34 10.61
N VAL A 209 12.86 -2.69 11.86
CA VAL A 209 11.84 -3.02 12.85
C VAL A 209 11.02 -1.77 13.22
N ALA A 210 11.63 -0.59 13.26
CA ALA A 210 10.89 0.66 13.46
C ALA A 210 9.91 0.93 12.30
N ASP A 211 10.32 0.68 11.05
CA ASP A 211 9.43 0.82 9.88
C ASP A 211 8.28 -0.18 9.92
N VAL A 212 8.56 -1.47 10.23
CA VAL A 212 7.51 -2.48 10.42
C VAL A 212 6.55 -2.09 11.55
N SER A 213 7.08 -1.54 12.66
CA SER A 213 6.26 -1.07 13.78
C SER A 213 5.31 0.05 13.36
N ARG A 214 5.82 1.04 12.62
CA ARG A 214 5.03 2.18 12.12
C ARG A 214 3.94 1.74 11.16
N LEU A 215 4.28 0.89 10.19
CA LEU A 215 3.30 0.32 9.24
C LEU A 215 2.23 -0.49 9.98
N THR A 216 2.65 -1.33 10.93
CA THR A 216 1.74 -2.12 11.75
C THR A 216 0.80 -1.26 12.59
N ALA A 217 1.30 -0.18 13.20
CA ALA A 217 0.47 0.74 14.00
C ALA A 217 -0.65 1.37 13.16
N ARG A 218 -0.38 1.73 11.89
CA ARG A 218 -1.39 2.24 10.95
C ARG A 218 -2.41 1.18 10.59
N GLU A 219 -1.98 -0.02 10.21
CA GLU A 219 -2.87 -1.13 9.85
C GLU A 219 -3.74 -1.63 11.02
N LEU A 220 -3.28 -1.45 12.25
CA LEU A 220 -4.05 -1.78 13.46
C LEU A 220 -5.10 -0.73 13.82
N ASN A 221 -5.31 0.29 12.99
CA ASN A 221 -6.31 1.32 13.20
C ASN A 221 -7.37 1.30 12.08
N PRO A 222 -8.43 0.48 12.20
CA PRO A 222 -9.51 0.44 11.21
C PRO A 222 -10.22 1.80 11.03
N VAL A 223 -10.31 2.59 12.10
CA VAL A 223 -10.95 3.91 12.06
C VAL A 223 -10.18 4.85 11.13
N LEU A 224 -8.84 4.82 11.20
CA LEU A 224 -7.99 5.60 10.30
C LEU A 224 -8.14 5.12 8.85
N GLU A 225 -8.24 3.81 8.62
CA GLU A 225 -8.47 3.24 7.28
C GLU A 225 -9.81 3.73 6.69
N ALA A 226 -10.90 3.63 7.44
CA ALA A 226 -12.23 4.11 7.02
C ALA A 226 -12.24 5.63 6.74
N TRP A 227 -11.55 6.40 7.59
CA TRP A 227 -11.42 7.84 7.41
C TRP A 227 -10.63 8.19 6.14
N ASN A 228 -9.53 7.51 5.89
CA ASN A 228 -8.73 7.68 4.68
C ASN A 228 -9.55 7.35 3.42
N GLN A 229 -10.32 6.27 3.47
CA GLN A 229 -11.23 5.86 2.38
C GLN A 229 -12.25 6.95 2.06
N GLN A 230 -12.91 7.48 3.09
CA GLN A 230 -13.89 8.56 2.91
C GLN A 230 -13.22 9.83 2.37
N ARG A 231 -12.13 10.29 2.96
CA ARG A 231 -11.39 11.47 2.50
C ARG A 231 -10.93 11.32 1.04
N PHE A 232 -10.39 10.17 0.68
CA PHE A 232 -9.97 9.91 -0.70
C PHE A 232 -11.17 10.03 -1.65
N ARG A 233 -12.30 9.39 -1.34
CA ARG A 233 -13.53 9.45 -2.14
C ARG A 233 -14.07 10.87 -2.27
N GLU A 234 -14.15 11.62 -1.18
CA GLU A 234 -14.63 13.01 -1.16
C GLU A 234 -13.71 13.93 -1.99
N ASN A 235 -12.41 13.85 -1.78
CA ASN A 235 -11.44 14.67 -2.52
C ASN A 235 -11.43 14.34 -4.02
N LEU A 236 -11.52 13.05 -4.37
CA LEU A 236 -11.61 12.58 -5.74
C LEU A 236 -12.79 13.22 -6.49
N TRP A 237 -13.95 13.32 -5.83
CA TRP A 237 -15.17 13.87 -6.45
C TRP A 237 -15.27 15.39 -6.35
N ALA A 238 -14.63 15.98 -5.35
CA ALA A 238 -14.59 17.43 -5.22
C ALA A 238 -13.63 18.10 -6.21
N PHE A 239 -12.62 17.35 -6.71
CA PHE A 239 -11.59 17.87 -7.60
C PHE A 239 -11.73 17.32 -9.02
N GLY A 240 -12.21 18.16 -9.94
CA GLY A 240 -12.33 17.83 -11.36
C GLY A 240 -13.43 16.81 -11.68
N ASP A 241 -13.24 16.13 -12.81
CA ASP A 241 -14.21 15.23 -13.44
C ASP A 241 -13.85 13.76 -13.24
N ASN A 242 -13.89 13.30 -12.02
CA ASN A 242 -13.50 11.94 -11.64
C ASN A 242 -14.70 10.99 -11.39
N SER A 243 -15.87 11.24 -12.00
CA SER A 243 -17.07 10.43 -11.80
C SER A 243 -16.93 8.96 -12.18
N HIS A 244 -15.94 8.63 -13.03
CA HIS A 244 -15.62 7.27 -13.46
C HIS A 244 -14.61 6.53 -12.55
N VAL A 245 -14.22 7.14 -11.43
CA VAL A 245 -13.36 6.54 -10.43
C VAL A 245 -14.02 6.70 -9.07
N THR A 246 -13.91 5.69 -8.19
CA THR A 246 -14.56 5.71 -6.89
C THR A 246 -13.77 4.95 -5.83
N ALA A 247 -14.24 5.03 -4.60
CA ALA A 247 -13.94 4.15 -3.49
C ALA A 247 -15.28 3.78 -2.81
N PRO A 248 -15.40 2.65 -2.11
CA PRO A 248 -16.63 2.26 -1.43
C PRO A 248 -17.08 3.32 -0.42
N GLU A 249 -18.37 3.54 -0.31
CA GLU A 249 -18.94 4.42 0.72
C GLU A 249 -18.77 3.80 2.10
N VAL A 250 -18.34 4.59 3.08
CA VAL A 250 -18.25 4.15 4.48
C VAL A 250 -19.58 4.40 5.19
N TYR A 251 -20.11 3.38 5.85
CA TYR A 251 -21.35 3.46 6.61
C TYR A 251 -21.07 3.63 8.10
N TRP A 252 -20.78 4.86 8.53
CA TRP A 252 -20.31 5.18 9.87
C TRP A 252 -21.25 4.72 10.99
N ASP A 253 -22.56 4.69 10.77
CA ASP A 253 -23.54 4.15 11.73
C ASP A 253 -23.28 2.67 12.07
N HIS A 254 -22.53 1.95 11.22
CA HIS A 254 -22.20 0.53 11.36
C HIS A 254 -20.70 0.30 11.54
N CYS A 255 -19.92 1.35 11.88
CA CYS A 255 -18.50 1.27 12.15
C CYS A 255 -18.21 1.34 13.66
N GLY A 256 -17.15 0.64 14.07
CA GLY A 256 -16.61 0.66 15.43
C GLY A 256 -15.09 0.71 15.42
N MET A 257 -14.48 0.46 16.58
CA MET A 257 -13.01 0.51 16.74
C MET A 257 -12.28 -0.66 16.07
N ARG A 258 -13.00 -1.76 15.80
CA ARG A 258 -12.45 -3.00 15.20
C ARG A 258 -13.20 -3.43 13.96
N THR A 259 -14.24 -2.70 13.58
CA THR A 259 -15.12 -3.03 12.46
C THR A 259 -15.30 -1.83 11.55
N ILE A 260 -15.16 -2.05 10.24
CA ILE A 260 -15.48 -1.08 9.20
C ILE A 260 -16.64 -1.64 8.37
N CYS A 261 -17.74 -0.92 8.27
CA CYS A 261 -18.83 -1.24 7.37
C CYS A 261 -18.80 -0.30 6.17
N MET A 262 -18.85 -0.88 4.96
CA MET A 262 -18.76 -0.11 3.73
C MET A 262 -19.60 -0.74 2.62
N GLU A 263 -19.81 0.01 1.56
CA GLU A 263 -20.48 -0.42 0.32
C GLU A 263 -19.86 -1.71 -0.21
N ARG A 264 -20.73 -2.67 -0.56
CA ARG A 264 -20.30 -3.87 -1.28
C ARG A 264 -20.19 -3.56 -2.76
N VAL A 265 -18.98 -3.47 -3.26
CA VAL A 265 -18.71 -3.32 -4.69
C VAL A 265 -18.60 -4.69 -5.37
N ARG A 266 -18.93 -4.73 -6.66
CA ARG A 266 -18.80 -5.90 -7.53
C ARG A 266 -17.97 -5.52 -8.74
N GLY A 267 -17.04 -6.37 -9.13
CA GLY A 267 -16.13 -6.09 -10.23
C GLY A 267 -15.05 -7.14 -10.35
N ILE A 268 -14.05 -6.85 -11.14
CA ILE A 268 -12.88 -7.68 -11.41
C ILE A 268 -11.60 -6.97 -11.00
N PRO A 269 -10.60 -7.69 -10.43
CA PRO A 269 -9.28 -7.14 -10.16
C PRO A 269 -8.60 -6.62 -11.44
N MET A 270 -7.81 -5.56 -11.30
CA MET A 270 -7.15 -4.89 -12.43
C MET A 270 -6.12 -5.77 -13.17
N ASP A 271 -5.68 -6.88 -12.60
CA ASP A 271 -4.76 -7.84 -13.25
C ASP A 271 -5.46 -9.08 -13.83
N ASP A 272 -6.78 -9.17 -13.73
CA ASP A 272 -7.55 -10.15 -14.49
C ASP A 272 -7.83 -9.62 -15.91
N PHE A 273 -6.76 -9.45 -16.67
CA PHE A 273 -6.80 -8.90 -18.03
C PHE A 273 -7.73 -9.67 -18.95
N THR A 274 -7.85 -10.99 -18.73
CA THR A 274 -8.73 -11.86 -19.52
C THR A 274 -10.20 -11.49 -19.29
N SER A 275 -10.63 -11.43 -18.03
CA SER A 275 -12.01 -11.06 -17.71
C SER A 275 -12.34 -9.63 -18.11
N ILE A 276 -11.38 -8.68 -18.02
CA ILE A 276 -11.55 -7.30 -18.50
C ILE A 276 -11.86 -7.30 -20.00
N ALA A 277 -11.07 -8.04 -20.79
CA ALA A 277 -11.25 -8.14 -22.24
C ALA A 277 -12.58 -8.85 -22.61
N GLU A 278 -12.91 -9.97 -21.95
CA GLU A 278 -14.14 -10.73 -22.18
C GLU A 278 -15.41 -9.93 -21.90
N ARG A 279 -15.38 -9.01 -20.93
CA ARG A 279 -16.51 -8.11 -20.63
C ARG A 279 -16.58 -6.91 -21.57
N GLY A 280 -15.62 -6.75 -22.49
CA GLY A 280 -15.58 -5.63 -23.44
C GLY A 280 -15.30 -4.29 -22.76
N VAL A 281 -14.63 -4.30 -21.61
CA VAL A 281 -14.21 -3.08 -20.90
C VAL A 281 -13.00 -2.50 -21.61
N ASP A 282 -13.02 -1.19 -21.85
CA ASP A 282 -11.86 -0.46 -22.34
C ASP A 282 -10.84 -0.30 -21.21
N GLY A 283 -9.87 -1.22 -21.15
CA GLY A 283 -8.84 -1.26 -20.13
C GLY A 283 -7.91 -0.05 -20.16
N GLU A 284 -7.59 0.50 -21.34
CA GLU A 284 -6.83 1.74 -21.48
C GLU A 284 -7.56 2.91 -20.83
N LEU A 285 -8.85 3.06 -21.13
CA LEU A 285 -9.66 4.15 -20.59
C LEU A 285 -9.76 4.08 -19.06
N VAL A 286 -9.98 2.88 -18.49
CA VAL A 286 -10.02 2.69 -17.03
C VAL A 286 -8.65 3.04 -16.40
N LEU A 287 -7.56 2.59 -17.01
CA LEU A 287 -6.20 2.90 -16.57
C LEU A 287 -5.93 4.41 -16.58
N ARG A 288 -6.26 5.09 -17.68
CA ARG A 288 -6.08 6.55 -17.83
C ARG A 288 -6.83 7.34 -16.77
N ARG A 289 -8.10 6.97 -16.53
CA ARG A 289 -8.97 7.61 -15.51
C ARG A 289 -8.43 7.37 -14.09
N GLY A 290 -8.03 6.14 -13.77
CA GLY A 290 -7.43 5.79 -12.48
C GLY A 290 -6.09 6.48 -12.24
N ALA A 291 -5.20 6.50 -13.23
CA ALA A 291 -3.90 7.17 -13.16
C ALA A 291 -4.05 8.69 -12.98
N LYS A 292 -5.01 9.32 -13.71
CA LYS A 292 -5.35 10.75 -13.55
C LYS A 292 -5.78 11.05 -12.10
N ALA A 293 -6.76 10.31 -11.60
CA ALA A 293 -7.29 10.49 -10.25
C ALA A 293 -6.19 10.34 -9.18
N TRP A 294 -5.32 9.35 -9.35
CA TRP A 294 -4.19 9.14 -8.45
C TRP A 294 -3.13 10.27 -8.56
N ALA A 295 -2.81 10.74 -9.78
CA ALA A 295 -1.88 11.84 -9.99
C ALA A 295 -2.38 13.14 -9.34
N GLU A 296 -3.68 13.43 -9.42
CA GLU A 296 -4.32 14.55 -8.75
C GLU A 296 -4.21 14.43 -7.22
N ALA A 297 -4.41 13.23 -6.67
CA ALA A 297 -4.22 12.99 -5.24
C ALA A 297 -2.77 13.23 -4.80
N VAL A 298 -1.78 12.78 -5.59
CA VAL A 298 -0.34 12.99 -5.29
C VAL A 298 0.04 14.47 -5.37
N MET A 299 -0.40 15.18 -6.42
CA MET A 299 0.11 16.50 -6.76
C MET A 299 -0.73 17.67 -6.22
N VAL A 300 -2.00 17.42 -5.83
CA VAL A 300 -2.91 18.52 -5.48
C VAL A 300 -3.55 18.34 -4.10
N HIS A 301 -4.39 17.32 -3.91
CA HIS A 301 -5.29 17.36 -2.75
C HIS A 301 -4.95 16.36 -1.63
N GLY A 302 -4.11 15.32 -1.88
CA GLY A 302 -3.88 14.24 -0.90
C GLY A 302 -5.16 13.77 -0.19
N PRO A 303 -5.08 12.74 0.62
CA PRO A 303 -4.05 11.71 0.58
C PRO A 303 -4.14 10.89 -0.71
N PHE A 304 -3.03 10.24 -1.11
CA PHE A 304 -3.00 9.32 -2.26
C PHE A 304 -2.91 7.87 -1.80
N HIS A 305 -3.44 6.96 -2.62
CA HIS A 305 -3.37 5.53 -2.37
C HIS A 305 -1.93 5.01 -2.52
N GLY A 306 -1.40 4.39 -1.48
CA GLY A 306 0.00 3.95 -1.37
C GLY A 306 0.22 2.47 -1.64
N ASP A 307 -0.79 1.71 -2.09
CA ASP A 307 -0.68 0.28 -2.34
C ASP A 307 -1.61 -0.21 -3.47
N MET A 308 -1.35 0.25 -4.68
CA MET A 308 -2.16 -0.02 -5.88
C MET A 308 -1.88 -1.41 -6.50
N HIS A 309 -1.67 -2.44 -5.69
CA HIS A 309 -1.63 -3.79 -6.25
C HIS A 309 -3.03 -4.20 -6.78
N ALA A 310 -3.07 -5.19 -7.65
CA ALA A 310 -4.29 -5.56 -8.35
C ALA A 310 -5.46 -5.96 -7.45
N GLY A 311 -5.18 -6.50 -6.27
CA GLY A 311 -6.21 -6.80 -5.28
C GLY A 311 -6.94 -5.56 -4.75
N ASN A 312 -6.31 -4.38 -4.85
CA ASN A 312 -6.82 -3.10 -4.35
C ASN A 312 -7.35 -2.17 -5.46
N ILE A 313 -7.22 -2.55 -6.72
CA ILE A 313 -7.76 -1.80 -7.85
C ILE A 313 -8.69 -2.71 -8.64
N TRP A 314 -9.97 -2.34 -8.70
CA TRP A 314 -10.98 -3.12 -9.39
C TRP A 314 -11.64 -2.33 -10.51
N VAL A 315 -12.08 -3.04 -11.54
CA VAL A 315 -13.01 -2.54 -12.55
C VAL A 315 -14.39 -3.02 -12.15
N LEU A 316 -15.27 -2.09 -11.82
CA LEU A 316 -16.63 -2.40 -11.39
C LEU A 316 -17.51 -2.86 -12.56
N ASP A 317 -18.64 -3.51 -12.25
CA ASP A 317 -19.60 -3.98 -13.26
C ASP A 317 -20.23 -2.84 -14.06
N ASP A 318 -20.21 -1.60 -13.54
CA ASP A 318 -20.64 -0.38 -14.23
C ASP A 318 -19.54 0.33 -15.02
N GLY A 319 -18.34 -0.26 -15.09
CA GLY A 319 -17.19 0.26 -15.84
C GLY A 319 -16.36 1.29 -15.11
N ARG A 320 -16.69 1.65 -13.86
CA ARG A 320 -15.86 2.55 -13.06
C ARG A 320 -14.62 1.83 -12.51
N GLY A 321 -13.50 2.57 -12.39
CA GLY A 321 -12.36 2.15 -11.59
C GLY A 321 -12.65 2.34 -10.08
N CYS A 322 -12.29 1.37 -9.25
CA CYS A 322 -12.51 1.43 -7.81
C CYS A 322 -11.23 1.12 -7.04
N PHE A 323 -10.89 2.01 -6.10
CA PHE A 323 -9.81 1.80 -5.15
C PHE A 323 -10.34 1.14 -3.88
N LEU A 324 -9.64 0.13 -3.40
CA LEU A 324 -9.97 -0.65 -2.20
C LEU A 324 -8.78 -0.67 -1.24
N ASP A 325 -9.03 -0.97 0.03
CA ASP A 325 -8.04 -1.10 1.11
C ASP A 325 -7.17 0.16 1.32
N PHE A 326 -7.62 1.03 2.21
CA PHE A 326 -7.00 2.33 2.50
C PHE A 326 -6.07 2.29 3.73
N GLY A 327 -5.53 1.13 4.06
CA GLY A 327 -4.59 0.93 5.17
C GLY A 327 -3.24 1.59 4.94
N ILE A 328 -2.78 1.69 3.68
CA ILE A 328 -1.53 2.34 3.30
C ILE A 328 -1.82 3.55 2.43
N MET A 329 -1.77 4.72 3.04
CA MET A 329 -1.94 6.00 2.36
C MET A 329 -0.71 6.88 2.53
N GLY A 330 -0.38 7.64 1.49
CA GLY A 330 0.61 8.70 1.54
C GLY A 330 -0.04 10.08 1.53
N ASP A 331 0.55 11.03 2.22
CA ASP A 331 0.14 12.44 2.15
C ASP A 331 1.38 13.32 2.08
N LEU A 332 1.65 13.83 0.90
CA LEU A 332 2.72 14.80 0.68
C LEU A 332 2.25 16.17 1.20
N GLY A 333 3.03 16.78 2.09
CA GLY A 333 2.81 18.18 2.45
C GLY A 333 2.89 19.11 1.22
N GLU A 334 2.31 20.31 1.30
CA GLU A 334 2.20 21.22 0.15
C GLU A 334 3.54 21.50 -0.55
N GLN A 335 4.62 21.63 0.20
CA GLN A 335 5.96 21.82 -0.37
C GLN A 335 6.38 20.67 -1.29
N TRP A 336 6.17 19.42 -0.86
CA TRP A 336 6.48 18.25 -1.66
C TRP A 336 5.51 18.03 -2.83
N ARG A 337 4.24 18.42 -2.69
CA ARG A 337 3.30 18.45 -3.81
C ARG A 337 3.75 19.43 -4.88
N GLN A 338 4.27 20.61 -4.47
CA GLN A 338 4.86 21.56 -5.40
C GLN A 338 6.09 20.96 -6.10
N VAL A 339 6.99 20.31 -5.36
CA VAL A 339 8.13 19.59 -5.96
C VAL A 339 7.68 18.58 -7.01
N MET A 340 6.63 17.80 -6.71
CA MET A 340 6.08 16.82 -7.67
C MET A 340 5.51 17.50 -8.93
N ARG A 341 4.81 18.63 -8.76
CA ARG A 341 4.32 19.45 -9.89
C ARG A 341 5.48 19.95 -10.74
N ASP A 342 6.54 20.47 -10.13
CA ASP A 342 7.70 21.03 -10.82
C ASP A 342 8.48 19.94 -11.56
N ILE A 343 8.69 18.78 -10.96
CA ILE A 343 9.29 17.60 -11.61
C ILE A 343 8.48 17.20 -12.84
N TYR A 344 7.16 17.02 -12.66
CA TYR A 344 6.30 16.61 -13.77
C TYR A 344 6.32 17.63 -14.90
N TYR A 345 6.13 18.90 -14.57
CA TYR A 345 6.12 19.98 -15.55
C TYR A 345 7.42 20.06 -16.34
N THR A 346 8.56 19.98 -15.65
CA THR A 346 9.89 19.97 -16.28
C THR A 346 10.07 18.76 -17.21
N CYS A 347 9.71 17.57 -16.73
CA CYS A 347 9.90 16.36 -17.53
C CYS A 347 9.02 16.32 -18.79
N VAL A 348 7.82 16.87 -18.73
CA VAL A 348 6.82 16.74 -19.79
C VAL A 348 6.76 17.94 -20.71
N PHE A 349 6.90 19.17 -20.18
CA PHE A 349 6.57 20.37 -20.95
C PHE A 349 7.77 21.22 -21.40
N ASP A 350 8.72 21.54 -20.54
CA ASP A 350 9.73 22.56 -20.89
C ASP A 350 11.20 22.18 -20.71
N ARG A 351 11.49 21.07 -20.06
CA ARG A 351 12.86 20.60 -19.82
C ARG A 351 13.73 21.55 -18.99
N ASP A 352 13.12 22.46 -18.26
CA ASP A 352 13.83 23.38 -17.38
C ASP A 352 14.15 22.74 -16.03
N PHE A 353 15.23 21.98 -15.98
CA PHE A 353 15.65 21.28 -14.75
C PHE A 353 16.14 22.23 -13.64
N SER A 354 16.40 23.52 -13.94
CA SER A 354 16.71 24.51 -12.89
C SER A 354 15.53 24.67 -11.92
N ARG A 355 14.31 24.58 -12.43
CA ARG A 355 13.08 24.56 -11.60
C ARG A 355 13.08 23.38 -10.61
N VAL A 356 13.47 22.19 -11.04
CA VAL A 356 13.54 21.02 -10.16
C VAL A 356 14.63 21.18 -9.11
N ALA A 357 15.78 21.76 -9.48
CA ALA A 357 16.87 22.07 -8.56
C ALA A 357 16.40 23.06 -7.47
N ALA A 358 15.73 24.15 -7.86
CA ALA A 358 15.15 25.13 -6.94
C ALA A 358 14.09 24.49 -6.02
N ALA A 359 13.21 23.65 -6.57
CA ALA A 359 12.21 22.92 -5.80
C ALA A 359 12.83 22.00 -4.75
N TYR A 360 13.85 21.21 -5.11
CA TYR A 360 14.58 20.35 -4.17
C TYR A 360 15.33 21.16 -3.10
N ARG A 361 15.89 22.32 -3.44
CA ARG A 361 16.51 23.22 -2.46
C ARG A 361 15.49 23.75 -1.46
N SER A 362 14.30 24.10 -1.91
CA SER A 362 13.22 24.62 -1.05
C SER A 362 12.79 23.63 0.04
N VAL A 363 12.98 22.34 -0.18
CA VAL A 363 12.66 21.25 0.79
C VAL A 363 13.91 20.67 1.46
N GLY A 364 15.08 21.33 1.30
CA GLY A 364 16.31 20.99 1.99
C GLY A 364 17.02 19.73 1.46
N VAL A 365 16.71 19.29 0.24
CA VAL A 365 17.43 18.18 -0.42
C VAL A 365 18.84 18.63 -0.79
N PHE A 366 19.00 19.85 -1.32
CA PHE A 366 20.29 20.43 -1.62
C PHE A 366 20.70 21.45 -0.56
N PRO A 367 21.85 21.28 0.09
CA PRO A 367 22.34 22.23 1.08
C PRO A 367 22.77 23.56 0.43
N ASP A 368 22.74 24.64 1.23
CA ASP A 368 23.24 25.93 0.81
C ASP A 368 24.73 25.84 0.42
N GLY A 369 25.09 26.54 -0.69
CA GLY A 369 26.46 26.55 -1.19
C GLY A 369 26.84 25.45 -2.19
N MET A 370 25.89 24.60 -2.59
CA MET A 370 26.11 23.50 -3.52
C MET A 370 26.11 23.88 -5.00
N GLY A 371 26.26 25.11 -5.34
CA GLY A 371 26.14 25.65 -6.70
C GLY A 371 24.79 26.32 -6.94
N THR A 372 24.61 26.92 -8.13
CA THR A 372 23.36 27.56 -8.51
C THR A 372 22.31 26.54 -8.99
N ASP A 373 21.04 26.94 -9.01
CA ASP A 373 19.98 26.06 -9.50
C ASP A 373 20.14 25.70 -10.98
N GLU A 374 20.74 26.60 -11.76
CA GLU A 374 21.09 26.40 -13.17
C GLU A 374 22.19 25.34 -13.31
N GLU A 375 23.25 25.38 -12.49
CA GLU A 375 24.34 24.41 -12.52
C GLU A 375 23.86 23.01 -12.13
N ILE A 376 23.07 22.91 -11.05
CA ILE A 376 22.47 21.64 -10.60
C ILE A 376 21.46 21.14 -11.64
N GLY A 377 20.61 22.02 -12.16
CA GLY A 377 19.63 21.71 -13.19
C GLY A 377 20.29 21.20 -14.47
N ALA A 378 21.39 21.80 -14.91
CA ALA A 378 22.15 21.33 -16.06
C ALA A 378 22.71 19.92 -15.84
N ALA A 379 23.26 19.62 -14.65
CA ALA A 379 23.72 18.27 -14.29
C ALA A 379 22.57 17.25 -14.26
N MET A 380 21.41 17.61 -13.69
CA MET A 380 20.20 16.78 -13.70
C MET A 380 19.72 16.52 -15.13
N GLY A 381 19.71 17.54 -15.99
CA GLY A 381 19.31 17.44 -17.41
C GLY A 381 20.21 16.50 -18.20
N MET A 382 21.51 16.44 -17.93
CA MET A 382 22.42 15.50 -18.56
C MET A 382 22.14 14.05 -18.18
N ILE A 383 21.64 13.78 -16.96
CA ILE A 383 21.35 12.43 -16.48
C ILE A 383 19.94 12.00 -16.88
N ILE A 384 18.95 12.86 -16.65
CA ILE A 384 17.53 12.54 -16.81
C ILE A 384 17.05 12.78 -18.25
N GLY A 385 17.59 13.79 -18.93
CA GLY A 385 17.20 14.17 -20.29
C GLY A 385 17.24 13.01 -21.28
N PRO A 386 18.35 12.26 -21.41
CA PRO A 386 18.43 11.12 -22.31
C PRO A 386 17.40 10.00 -21.99
N LEU A 387 17.07 9.80 -20.71
CA LEU A 387 16.05 8.83 -20.30
C LEU A 387 14.67 9.25 -20.82
N ILE A 388 14.35 10.54 -20.74
CA ILE A 388 13.08 11.05 -21.23
C ILE A 388 13.04 11.07 -22.76
N ASP A 389 14.16 11.39 -23.43
CA ASP A 389 14.28 11.52 -24.90
C ASP A 389 14.27 10.17 -25.62
N SER A 390 14.61 9.07 -24.93
CA SER A 390 14.51 7.70 -25.49
C SER A 390 13.08 7.26 -25.82
N GLY A 391 12.12 8.11 -25.55
CA GLY A 391 10.69 7.87 -25.70
C GLY A 391 10.07 7.44 -24.40
N MET A 392 9.09 8.18 -23.92
CA MET A 392 8.46 7.95 -22.60
C MET A 392 7.75 6.58 -22.49
N GLY A 393 7.47 5.92 -23.61
CA GLY A 393 6.99 4.53 -23.65
C GLY A 393 8.07 3.48 -23.38
N SER A 394 9.35 3.84 -23.50
CA SER A 394 10.50 2.94 -23.25
C SER A 394 11.21 3.22 -21.91
N VAL A 395 10.83 4.30 -21.20
CA VAL A 395 11.44 4.65 -19.91
C VAL A 395 10.98 3.67 -18.84
N ASN A 396 11.93 2.98 -18.25
CA ASN A 396 11.67 2.22 -17.03
C ASN A 396 11.52 3.20 -15.86
N LEU A 397 10.27 3.38 -15.38
CA LEU A 397 9.97 4.27 -14.25
C LEU A 397 10.75 3.89 -12.98
N GLY A 398 11.03 2.62 -12.80
CA GLY A 398 11.87 2.13 -11.70
C GLY A 398 13.30 2.66 -11.78
N ASP A 399 13.89 2.70 -12.97
CA ASP A 399 15.23 3.23 -13.19
C ASP A 399 15.27 4.75 -12.97
N LEU A 400 14.23 5.47 -13.41
CA LEU A 400 14.11 6.92 -13.18
C LEU A 400 14.04 7.25 -11.68
N ILE A 401 13.22 6.53 -10.92
CA ILE A 401 13.08 6.71 -9.48
C ILE A 401 14.38 6.36 -8.77
N THR A 402 14.99 5.22 -9.13
CA THR A 402 16.25 4.77 -8.52
C THR A 402 17.36 5.79 -8.77
N SER A 403 17.47 6.32 -9.98
CA SER A 403 18.42 7.36 -10.34
C SER A 403 18.18 8.66 -9.58
N SER A 404 16.92 9.10 -9.44
CA SER A 404 16.53 10.28 -8.68
C SER A 404 16.87 10.14 -7.20
N VAL A 405 16.54 9.00 -6.58
CA VAL A 405 16.86 8.72 -5.17
C VAL A 405 18.36 8.62 -4.95
N THR A 406 19.10 8.01 -5.88
CA THR A 406 20.57 7.91 -5.81
C THR A 406 21.19 9.30 -5.87
N LEU A 407 20.74 10.12 -6.81
CA LEU A 407 21.19 11.51 -6.94
C LEU A 407 20.94 12.30 -5.65
N MET A 408 19.73 12.23 -5.08
CA MET A 408 19.43 12.90 -3.80
C MET A 408 20.38 12.46 -2.68
N LYS A 409 20.66 11.16 -2.57
CA LYS A 409 21.57 10.62 -1.54
C LYS A 409 23.01 11.04 -1.75
N GLU A 410 23.51 11.09 -2.98
CA GLU A 410 24.87 11.56 -3.30
C GLU A 410 25.05 13.00 -2.87
N PHE A 411 24.01 13.80 -2.93
CA PHE A 411 23.98 15.19 -2.45
C PHE A 411 23.64 15.33 -0.97
N GLY A 412 23.54 14.22 -0.21
CA GLY A 412 23.26 14.26 1.23
C GLY A 412 21.81 14.47 1.60
N GLY A 413 20.90 14.50 0.62
CA GLY A 413 19.47 14.61 0.84
C GLY A 413 18.84 13.30 1.32
N THR A 414 17.78 13.43 2.10
CA THR A 414 16.98 12.28 2.56
C THR A 414 15.58 12.39 1.95
N PRO A 415 15.22 11.56 0.95
CA PRO A 415 13.88 11.58 0.39
C PRO A 415 12.85 11.19 1.46
N PRO A 416 11.67 11.84 1.50
CA PRO A 416 10.61 11.45 2.40
C PRO A 416 10.07 10.06 2.05
N GLN A 417 9.52 9.37 3.03
CA GLN A 417 8.96 8.01 2.83
C GLN A 417 7.82 8.01 1.81
N GLU A 418 7.01 9.06 1.78
CA GLU A 418 5.90 9.26 0.86
C GLU A 418 6.38 9.28 -0.60
N LEU A 419 7.56 9.84 -0.89
CA LEU A 419 8.13 9.81 -2.23
C LEU A 419 8.49 8.38 -2.67
N MET A 420 8.95 7.54 -1.75
CA MET A 420 9.18 6.12 -2.03
C MET A 420 7.87 5.37 -2.30
N LEU A 421 6.78 5.75 -1.61
CA LEU A 421 5.46 5.20 -1.92
C LEU A 421 5.00 5.61 -3.32
N VAL A 422 5.16 6.87 -3.73
CA VAL A 422 4.88 7.33 -5.10
C VAL A 422 5.63 6.47 -6.11
N GLY A 423 6.93 6.27 -5.89
CA GLY A 423 7.76 5.43 -6.75
C GLY A 423 7.22 4.00 -6.90
N LYS A 424 6.85 3.38 -5.79
CA LYS A 424 6.25 2.03 -5.80
C LYS A 424 4.97 1.99 -6.65
N GLN A 425 4.10 3.01 -6.54
CA GLN A 425 2.84 3.03 -7.30
C GLN A 425 3.08 3.23 -8.81
N LEU A 426 4.07 4.01 -9.19
CA LEU A 426 4.42 4.16 -10.61
C LEU A 426 4.80 2.83 -11.26
N LEU A 427 5.46 1.92 -10.52
CA LEU A 427 5.75 0.56 -11.01
C LEU A 427 4.50 -0.29 -11.24
N TYR A 428 3.45 -0.13 -10.41
CA TYR A 428 2.17 -0.79 -10.65
C TYR A 428 1.47 -0.21 -11.88
N ILE A 429 1.44 1.13 -12.03
CA ILE A 429 0.88 1.79 -13.21
C ILE A 429 1.60 1.31 -14.48
N GLU A 430 2.94 1.25 -14.46
CA GLU A 430 3.73 0.72 -15.58
C GLU A 430 3.36 -0.72 -15.94
N ARG A 431 3.19 -1.58 -14.93
CA ARG A 431 2.77 -2.97 -15.14
C ARG A 431 1.40 -3.05 -15.84
N TYR A 432 0.42 -2.29 -15.35
CA TYR A 432 -0.93 -2.27 -15.94
C TYR A 432 -0.91 -1.68 -17.35
N THR A 433 -0.12 -0.64 -17.57
CA THR A 433 0.06 -0.03 -18.90
C THR A 433 0.58 -1.04 -19.91
N ARG A 434 1.57 -1.83 -19.54
CA ARG A 434 2.20 -2.82 -20.43
C ARG A 434 1.20 -3.88 -20.90
N GLU A 435 0.24 -4.24 -20.08
CA GLU A 435 -0.75 -5.29 -20.38
C GLU A 435 -2.03 -4.73 -21.02
N LEU A 436 -2.53 -3.60 -20.55
CA LEU A 436 -3.82 -3.03 -20.98
C LEU A 436 -3.69 -2.02 -22.11
N ALA A 437 -2.55 -1.36 -22.21
CA ALA A 437 -2.34 -0.24 -23.14
C ALA A 437 -0.84 -0.16 -23.55
N PRO A 438 -0.28 -1.18 -24.24
CA PRO A 438 1.16 -1.26 -24.49
C PRO A 438 1.71 -0.10 -25.33
N ASP A 439 0.88 0.51 -26.17
CA ASP A 439 1.27 1.66 -26.99
C ASP A 439 1.03 3.02 -26.30
N TYR A 440 0.52 3.00 -25.07
CA TYR A 440 0.15 4.20 -24.33
C TYR A 440 1.30 4.73 -23.47
N ALA A 441 1.66 5.99 -23.70
CA ALA A 441 2.68 6.70 -22.95
C ALA A 441 2.07 7.47 -21.76
N VAL A 442 1.88 6.80 -20.64
CA VAL A 442 1.19 7.33 -19.43
C VAL A 442 1.69 8.71 -19.03
N ILE A 443 3.02 8.91 -18.94
CA ILE A 443 3.59 10.15 -18.40
C ILE A 443 3.34 11.35 -19.33
N SER A 444 3.28 11.13 -20.65
CA SER A 444 3.04 12.19 -21.64
C SER A 444 1.56 12.38 -22.02
N ASP A 445 0.65 11.69 -21.33
CA ASP A 445 -0.77 11.87 -21.60
C ASP A 445 -1.28 13.19 -21.03
N PRO A 446 -1.72 14.14 -21.90
CA PRO A 446 -2.25 15.41 -21.45
C PRO A 446 -3.52 15.27 -20.58
N PHE A 447 -4.25 14.15 -20.70
CA PHE A 447 -5.41 13.87 -19.88
C PHE A 447 -5.09 13.71 -18.38
N LEU A 448 -3.94 13.11 -18.05
CA LEU A 448 -3.52 12.91 -16.66
C LEU A 448 -3.45 14.20 -15.85
N VAL A 449 -3.05 15.29 -16.50
CA VAL A 449 -2.74 16.55 -15.85
C VAL A 449 -3.61 17.71 -16.31
N LYS A 450 -4.71 17.42 -17.00
CA LYS A 450 -5.61 18.45 -17.52
C LYS A 450 -6.17 19.38 -16.45
N ASN A 451 -6.37 18.87 -15.24
CA ASN A 451 -6.87 19.66 -14.11
C ASN A 451 -5.73 20.31 -13.29
N ILE A 452 -4.49 19.79 -13.42
CA ILE A 452 -3.31 20.29 -12.71
C ILE A 452 -2.65 21.41 -13.50
N PHE A 453 -2.49 21.21 -14.83
CA PHE A 453 -1.82 22.14 -15.77
C PHE A 453 -2.69 22.37 -17.02
N PRO A 454 -3.87 22.98 -16.91
CA PRO A 454 -4.87 22.99 -17.98
C PRO A 454 -4.35 23.61 -19.30
N GLU A 455 -3.61 24.70 -19.23
CA GLU A 455 -3.09 25.37 -20.44
C GLU A 455 -1.96 24.58 -21.12
N ALA A 456 -1.06 23.96 -20.33
CA ALA A 456 0.02 23.14 -20.86
C ALA A 456 -0.54 21.82 -21.43
N ALA A 457 -1.50 21.20 -20.76
CA ALA A 457 -2.17 20.00 -21.23
C ALA A 457 -2.91 20.22 -22.55
N LYS A 458 -3.62 21.35 -22.73
CA LYS A 458 -4.25 21.71 -24.01
C LYS A 458 -3.24 21.84 -25.14
N LYS A 459 -2.11 22.51 -24.90
CA LYS A 459 -1.04 22.65 -25.91
C LYS A 459 -0.45 21.30 -26.28
N LEU A 460 -0.22 20.43 -25.31
CA LEU A 460 0.31 19.08 -25.52
C LEU A 460 -0.70 18.23 -26.32
N ALA A 461 -1.99 18.24 -25.97
CA ALA A 461 -3.03 17.53 -26.69
C ALA A 461 -3.11 17.97 -28.16
N ALA A 462 -3.02 19.28 -28.41
CA ALA A 462 -3.03 19.82 -29.77
C ALA A 462 -1.81 19.40 -30.59
N SER A 463 -0.64 19.26 -29.97
CA SER A 463 0.62 18.87 -30.64
C SER A 463 0.74 17.37 -30.87
N THR A 464 0.15 16.53 -30.01
CA THR A 464 0.23 15.07 -30.09
C THR A 464 -0.97 14.44 -30.81
N GLY A 465 -2.04 15.18 -31.00
CA GLY A 465 -3.30 14.65 -31.55
C GLY A 465 -4.08 13.77 -30.55
N ASN A 466 -3.64 13.69 -29.30
CA ASN A 466 -4.30 12.89 -28.26
C ASN A 466 -5.51 13.66 -27.72
N ALA A 467 -6.70 13.21 -28.11
CA ALA A 467 -7.95 13.72 -27.56
C ALA A 467 -8.13 13.30 -26.09
N TYR A 468 -8.78 14.13 -25.30
CA TYR A 468 -9.27 13.69 -24.01
C TYR A 468 -10.36 12.61 -24.22
N PRO A 469 -10.32 11.50 -23.47
CA PRO A 469 -11.43 10.55 -23.49
C PRO A 469 -12.69 11.23 -22.93
N ASP A 470 -13.81 10.91 -23.54
CA ASP A 470 -15.15 11.38 -23.13
C ASP A 470 -15.56 10.82 -21.76
#